data_f9967c3a8c5642c8944549fd93adae8c
#
_entry.id   f9967c3a8c5642c8944549fd93adae8c
#
_cell.length_a   1.000
_cell.length_b   1.000
_cell.length_c   1.000
_cell.angle_alpha   90.00
_cell.angle_beta   90.00
_cell.angle_gamma   90.00
#
_symmetry.space_group_name_H-M   'P 1'
#
loop_
_entity.id
_entity.type
_entity.pdbx_description
1 polymer ?
#
loop_
_entity_poly.entity_id
_entity_poly.type
_entity_poly.pdbx_seq_one_letter_code
_entity_poly.pdbx_strand_id
1 'polypeptide(L)'
;MPVKFAVIGCGRMGKLHARVLSEMDAAELVGVADTHAAAAEAVAAQRRCAWTTDWRELADRIDAAVIATPTVHHMDIARDLAAAGKHLLIEKPLTDDLAAGEAFIELARAHGAIVQVGHAERFNPAVIAMRKHAIRPKFI
;
A
#
# COMPACT_ATOMS: atom_id res chain seq x y z
N MET A 1 8.47 2.68 -19.03
CA MET A 1 9.16 1.86 -18.00
C MET A 1 8.13 1.49 -16.93
N PRO A 2 8.16 0.27 -16.36
CA PRO A 2 7.26 -0.10 -15.27
C PRO A 2 7.52 0.76 -14.04
N VAL A 3 6.47 1.00 -13.25
CA VAL A 3 6.58 1.71 -11.96
C VAL A 3 7.19 0.76 -10.93
N LYS A 4 8.20 1.23 -10.21
CA LYS A 4 8.93 0.44 -9.21
C LYS A 4 8.22 0.48 -7.86
N PHE A 5 7.84 -0.69 -7.35
CA PHE A 5 7.11 -0.84 -6.10
C PHE A 5 7.90 -1.59 -5.03
N ALA A 6 7.68 -1.21 -3.78
CA ALA A 6 7.90 -2.07 -2.63
C ALA A 6 6.57 -2.39 -1.94
N VAL A 7 6.50 -3.54 -1.26
CA VAL A 7 5.41 -3.89 -0.35
C VAL A 7 5.95 -3.91 1.08
N ILE A 8 5.34 -3.12 1.95
CA ILE A 8 5.72 -2.99 3.35
C ILE A 8 4.65 -3.66 4.21
N GLY A 9 5.04 -4.70 4.94
CA GLY A 9 4.16 -5.65 5.61
C GLY A 9 3.91 -6.89 4.75
N CYS A 10 4.38 -8.05 5.21
CA CYS A 10 4.28 -9.35 4.52
C CYS A 10 3.20 -10.26 5.13
N GLY A 11 2.19 -9.67 5.76
CA GLY A 11 0.99 -10.35 6.23
C GLY A 11 0.09 -10.81 5.08
N ARG A 12 -1.17 -11.16 5.41
CA ARG A 12 -2.13 -11.64 4.41
C ARG A 12 -2.29 -10.70 3.21
N MET A 13 -2.52 -9.39 3.48
CA MET A 13 -2.72 -8.41 2.42
C MET A 13 -1.43 -8.12 1.65
N GLY A 14 -0.29 -7.98 2.35
CA GLY A 14 0.99 -7.77 1.70
C GLY A 14 1.37 -8.88 0.73
N LYS A 15 1.12 -10.15 1.08
CA LYS A 15 1.31 -11.30 0.18
C LYS A 15 0.46 -11.20 -1.09
N LEU A 16 -0.79 -10.74 -0.96
CA LEU A 16 -1.68 -10.55 -2.12
C LEU A 16 -1.19 -9.40 -3.01
N HIS A 17 -0.81 -8.27 -2.42
CA HIS A 17 -0.25 -7.14 -3.17
C HIS A 17 1.06 -7.51 -3.87
N ALA A 18 1.97 -8.18 -3.18
CA ALA A 18 3.23 -8.62 -3.78
C ALA A 18 2.99 -9.56 -4.97
N ARG A 19 1.99 -10.47 -4.86
CA ARG A 19 1.61 -11.32 -5.97
C ARG A 19 1.11 -10.50 -7.15
N VAL A 20 0.12 -9.63 -6.94
CA VAL A 20 -0.49 -8.85 -8.01
C VAL A 20 0.57 -7.99 -8.71
N LEU A 21 1.40 -7.27 -7.95
CA LEU A 21 2.47 -6.44 -8.52
C LEU A 21 3.49 -7.26 -9.33
N SER A 22 3.82 -8.48 -8.89
CA SER A 22 4.75 -9.35 -9.62
C SER A 22 4.16 -9.95 -10.90
N GLU A 23 2.85 -9.86 -11.10
CA GLU A 23 2.12 -10.39 -12.26
C GLU A 23 1.69 -9.26 -13.24
N MET A 24 1.94 -7.97 -12.90
CA MET A 24 1.54 -6.82 -13.72
C MET A 24 2.69 -6.33 -14.59
N ASP A 25 2.49 -6.24 -15.90
CA ASP A 25 3.51 -5.70 -16.83
C ASP A 25 3.87 -4.23 -16.58
N ALA A 26 2.94 -3.47 -16.00
CA ALA A 26 3.13 -2.05 -15.70
C ALA A 26 3.86 -1.79 -14.37
N ALA A 27 4.14 -2.83 -13.58
CA ALA A 27 4.79 -2.73 -12.28
C ALA A 27 6.04 -3.59 -12.20
N GLU A 28 7.04 -3.11 -11.45
CA GLU A 28 8.22 -3.87 -11.05
C GLU A 28 8.22 -4.00 -9.53
N LEU A 29 8.08 -5.20 -9.00
CA LEU A 29 8.22 -5.45 -7.56
C LEU A 29 9.71 -5.50 -7.20
N VAL A 30 10.26 -4.40 -6.74
CA VAL A 30 11.67 -4.26 -6.35
C VAL A 30 11.98 -5.06 -5.08
N GLY A 31 11.07 -5.04 -4.11
CA GLY A 31 11.28 -5.75 -2.86
C GLY A 31 10.10 -5.71 -1.91
N VAL A 32 10.24 -6.46 -0.83
CA VAL A 32 9.29 -6.51 0.27
C VAL A 32 10.00 -6.24 1.61
N ALA A 33 9.30 -5.64 2.55
CA ALA A 33 9.82 -5.38 3.89
C ALA A 33 8.85 -5.87 4.96
N ASP A 34 9.38 -6.51 5.99
CA ASP A 34 8.63 -6.88 7.20
C ASP A 34 9.60 -6.99 8.37
N THR A 35 9.22 -6.49 9.53
CA THR A 35 10.03 -6.61 10.76
C THR A 35 10.31 -8.08 11.13
N HIS A 36 9.48 -8.99 10.62
CA HIS A 36 9.65 -10.45 10.74
C HIS A 36 10.43 -10.98 9.53
N ALA A 37 11.75 -11.14 9.66
CA ALA A 37 12.64 -11.55 8.57
C ALA A 37 12.12 -12.76 7.78
N ALA A 38 11.67 -13.82 8.48
CA ALA A 38 11.16 -15.03 7.85
C ALA A 38 9.90 -14.79 6.99
N ALA A 39 9.05 -13.80 7.35
CA ALA A 39 7.88 -13.45 6.56
C ALA A 39 8.29 -12.72 5.27
N ALA A 40 9.23 -11.78 5.36
CA ALA A 40 9.76 -11.06 4.20
C ALA A 40 10.48 -12.00 3.24
N GLU A 41 11.38 -12.84 3.76
CA GLU A 41 12.13 -13.82 2.98
C GLU A 41 11.24 -14.80 2.21
N ALA A 42 10.21 -15.33 2.88
CA ALA A 42 9.27 -16.26 2.27
C ALA A 42 8.50 -15.63 1.08
N VAL A 43 8.09 -14.37 1.20
CA VAL A 43 7.42 -13.65 0.11
C VAL A 43 8.40 -13.36 -1.02
N ALA A 44 9.59 -12.88 -0.69
CA ALA A 44 10.63 -12.55 -1.67
C ALA A 44 11.05 -13.76 -2.50
N ALA A 45 11.25 -14.93 -1.87
CA ALA A 45 11.57 -16.17 -2.56
C ALA A 45 10.48 -16.57 -3.57
N GLN A 46 9.19 -16.40 -3.21
CA GLN A 46 8.07 -16.70 -4.10
C GLN A 46 7.94 -15.71 -5.25
N ARG A 47 8.31 -14.45 -5.05
CA ARG A 47 8.11 -13.36 -6.02
C ARG A 47 9.41 -12.96 -6.75
N ARG A 48 10.55 -13.54 -6.39
CA ARG A 48 11.88 -13.28 -6.97
C ARG A 48 12.28 -11.80 -6.88
N CYS A 49 12.05 -11.19 -5.71
CA CYS A 49 12.41 -9.81 -5.41
C CYS A 49 13.34 -9.72 -4.20
N ALA A 50 13.84 -8.52 -3.90
CA ALA A 50 14.61 -8.30 -2.69
C ALA A 50 13.74 -8.36 -1.42
N TRP A 51 14.37 -8.53 -0.26
CA TRP A 51 13.71 -8.39 1.04
C TRP A 51 14.60 -7.70 2.06
N THR A 52 13.97 -7.10 3.04
CA THR A 52 14.64 -6.46 4.18
C THR A 52 13.75 -6.46 5.41
N THR A 53 14.35 -6.20 6.57
CA THR A 53 13.59 -5.94 7.81
C THR A 53 13.35 -4.46 8.07
N ASP A 54 14.03 -3.57 7.33
CA ASP A 54 13.80 -2.12 7.37
C ASP A 54 13.42 -1.60 5.98
N TRP A 55 12.18 -1.19 5.82
CA TRP A 55 11.64 -0.68 4.55
C TRP A 55 12.42 0.54 4.00
N ARG A 56 13.14 1.29 4.87
CA ARG A 56 13.94 2.45 4.47
C ARG A 56 15.04 2.08 3.48
N GLU A 57 15.55 0.86 3.56
CA GLU A 57 16.55 0.34 2.61
C GLU A 57 16.03 0.21 1.17
N LEU A 58 14.70 0.21 0.99
CA LEU A 58 14.07 0.15 -0.33
C LEU A 58 13.67 1.54 -0.85
N ALA A 59 13.58 2.56 0.00
CA ALA A 59 12.96 3.86 -0.30
C ALA A 59 13.57 4.55 -1.53
N ASP A 60 14.90 4.53 -1.68
CA ASP A 60 15.58 5.18 -2.80
C ASP A 60 15.47 4.41 -4.12
N ARG A 61 14.99 3.18 -4.08
CA ARG A 61 14.92 2.25 -5.22
C ARG A 61 13.54 2.17 -5.85
N ILE A 62 12.54 2.82 -5.29
CA ILE A 62 11.12 2.70 -5.65
C ILE A 62 10.53 4.03 -6.06
N ASP A 63 9.47 3.97 -6.84
CA ASP A 63 8.61 5.11 -7.19
C ASP A 63 7.37 5.15 -6.30
N ALA A 64 6.90 3.97 -5.87
CA ALA A 64 5.70 3.81 -5.08
C ALA A 64 5.81 2.66 -4.06
N ALA A 65 5.01 2.73 -3.01
CA ALA A 65 4.92 1.67 -2.02
C ALA A 65 3.49 1.25 -1.72
N VAL A 66 3.31 -0.03 -1.41
CA VAL A 66 2.09 -0.55 -0.77
C VAL A 66 2.38 -0.71 0.71
N ILE A 67 1.59 -0.05 1.56
CA ILE A 67 1.66 -0.17 3.01
C ILE A 67 0.54 -1.11 3.48
N ALA A 68 0.91 -2.30 3.92
CA ALA A 68 0.03 -3.38 4.37
C ALA A 68 0.40 -3.88 5.78
N THR A 69 0.93 -2.98 6.59
CA THR A 69 1.25 -3.19 8.01
C THR A 69 -0.01 -3.08 8.88
N PRO A 70 0.05 -3.35 10.19
CA PRO A 70 -1.00 -2.93 11.12
C PRO A 70 -1.23 -1.41 11.08
N THR A 71 -2.49 -0.98 11.25
CA THR A 71 -2.93 0.42 11.07
C THR A 71 -2.11 1.43 11.87
N VAL A 72 -1.72 1.08 13.09
CA VAL A 72 -0.91 1.94 13.98
C VAL A 72 0.44 2.36 13.38
N HIS A 73 0.94 1.66 12.37
CA HIS A 73 2.19 1.95 11.69
C HIS A 73 2.00 2.66 10.33
N HIS A 74 0.75 2.82 9.85
CA HIS A 74 0.50 3.40 8.54
C HIS A 74 1.06 4.80 8.41
N MET A 75 0.75 5.66 9.38
CA MET A 75 1.10 7.09 9.28
C MET A 75 2.59 7.37 9.39
N ASP A 76 3.31 6.64 10.23
CA ASP A 76 4.76 6.82 10.35
C ASP A 76 5.48 6.49 9.04
N ILE A 77 5.12 5.35 8.43
CA ILE A 77 5.69 4.92 7.15
C ILE A 77 5.24 5.85 6.01
N ALA A 78 3.95 6.18 5.98
CA ALA A 78 3.36 6.97 4.91
C ALA A 78 3.92 8.40 4.84
N ARG A 79 4.14 9.03 6.00
CA ARG A 79 4.71 10.38 6.07
C ARG A 79 6.12 10.44 5.51
N ASP A 80 6.98 9.51 5.93
CA ASP A 80 8.36 9.48 5.47
C ASP A 80 8.44 9.26 3.96
N LEU A 81 7.66 8.32 3.42
CA LEU A 81 7.64 8.03 1.99
C LEU A 81 7.01 9.16 1.17
N ALA A 82 5.91 9.75 1.63
CA ALA A 82 5.27 10.87 0.94
C ALA A 82 6.19 12.11 0.93
N ALA A 83 6.88 12.40 2.04
CA ALA A 83 7.87 13.47 2.12
C ALA A 83 9.04 13.25 1.14
N ALA A 84 9.39 11.99 0.87
CA ALA A 84 10.36 11.61 -0.17
C ALA A 84 9.76 11.59 -1.59
N GLY A 85 8.53 12.06 -1.78
CA GLY A 85 7.86 12.14 -3.08
C GLY A 85 7.39 10.79 -3.63
N LYS A 86 7.30 9.74 -2.80
CA LYS A 86 6.83 8.42 -3.25
C LYS A 86 5.31 8.34 -3.26
N HIS A 87 4.75 7.64 -4.24
CA HIS A 87 3.32 7.37 -4.34
C HIS A 87 2.93 6.20 -3.44
N LEU A 88 1.70 6.19 -2.92
CA LEU A 88 1.30 5.24 -1.88
C LEU A 88 -0.04 4.58 -2.16
N LEU A 89 -0.10 3.28 -1.98
CA LEU A 89 -1.32 2.53 -1.71
C LEU A 89 -1.27 2.08 -0.25
N ILE A 90 -2.21 2.56 0.57
CA ILE A 90 -2.25 2.27 2.00
C ILE A 90 -3.47 1.41 2.30
N GLU A 91 -3.30 0.29 2.99
CA GLU A 91 -4.43 -0.55 3.39
C GLU A 91 -5.41 0.18 4.31
N LYS A 92 -6.62 -0.29 4.28
CA LYS A 92 -7.69 0.24 5.14
C LYS A 92 -7.57 -0.31 6.58
N PRO A 93 -7.98 0.48 7.60
CA PRO A 93 -8.31 1.89 7.50
C PRO A 93 -7.04 2.72 7.26
N LEU A 94 -7.19 3.92 6.69
CA LEU A 94 -6.05 4.80 6.41
C LEU A 94 -5.23 5.07 7.68
N THR A 95 -5.92 5.37 8.76
CA THR A 95 -5.37 5.67 10.08
C THR A 95 -6.43 5.39 11.16
N ASP A 96 -6.03 5.30 12.40
CA ASP A 96 -6.85 5.26 13.61
C ASP A 96 -6.96 6.63 14.32
N ASP A 97 -6.25 7.65 13.81
CA ASP A 97 -6.25 9.03 14.32
C ASP A 97 -6.64 10.01 13.20
N LEU A 98 -7.77 10.72 13.38
CA LEU A 98 -8.28 11.66 12.40
C LEU A 98 -7.30 12.82 12.14
N ALA A 99 -6.76 13.42 13.20
CA ALA A 99 -5.84 14.55 13.07
C ALA A 99 -4.54 14.15 12.34
N ALA A 100 -4.03 12.95 12.64
CA ALA A 100 -2.88 12.39 11.93
C ALA A 100 -3.18 12.17 10.44
N GLY A 101 -4.39 11.71 10.12
CA GLY A 101 -4.85 11.54 8.74
C GLY A 101 -4.97 12.85 7.98
N GLU A 102 -5.57 13.87 8.58
CA GLU A 102 -5.68 15.21 7.98
C GLU A 102 -4.30 15.83 7.70
N ALA A 103 -3.41 15.79 8.69
CA ALA A 103 -2.04 16.28 8.53
C ALA A 103 -1.26 15.53 7.44
N PHE A 104 -1.48 14.22 7.32
CA PHE A 104 -0.87 13.41 6.26
C PHE A 104 -1.39 13.79 4.87
N ILE A 105 -2.68 14.06 4.70
CA ILE A 105 -3.25 14.48 3.41
C ILE A 105 -2.61 15.78 2.93
N GLU A 106 -2.43 16.76 3.81
CA GLU A 106 -1.78 18.02 3.48
C GLU A 106 -0.30 17.81 3.12
N LEU A 107 0.42 16.99 3.86
CA LEU A 107 1.80 16.63 3.56
C LEU A 107 1.92 15.96 2.18
N ALA A 108 1.08 14.99 1.90
CA ALA A 108 1.10 14.26 0.63
C ALA A 108 0.84 15.22 -0.56
N ARG A 109 -0.11 16.14 -0.42
CA ARG A 109 -0.37 17.19 -1.42
C ARG A 109 0.82 18.11 -1.64
N ALA A 110 1.46 18.55 -0.56
CA ALA A 110 2.61 19.47 -0.63
C ALA A 110 3.80 18.83 -1.38
N HIS A 111 3.95 17.51 -1.31
CA HIS A 111 5.04 16.79 -1.97
C HIS A 111 4.62 16.11 -3.29
N GLY A 112 3.40 16.34 -3.78
CA GLY A 112 2.91 15.74 -5.03
C GLY A 112 2.74 14.24 -5.00
N ALA A 113 2.65 13.64 -3.81
CA ALA A 113 2.45 12.20 -3.66
C ALA A 113 1.00 11.82 -3.99
N ILE A 114 0.83 10.85 -4.89
CA ILE A 114 -0.47 10.23 -5.16
C ILE A 114 -0.71 9.19 -4.07
N VAL A 115 -1.82 9.32 -3.34
CA VAL A 115 -2.20 8.40 -2.28
C VAL A 115 -3.55 7.77 -2.58
N GLN A 116 -3.62 6.45 -2.50
CA GLN A 116 -4.85 5.68 -2.60
C GLN A 116 -5.02 4.80 -1.36
N VAL A 117 -6.24 4.76 -0.84
CA VAL A 117 -6.61 3.82 0.23
C VAL A 117 -7.09 2.50 -0.38
N GLY A 118 -6.70 1.38 0.21
CA GLY A 118 -6.97 0.01 -0.25
C GLY A 118 -8.44 -0.44 -0.12
N HIS A 119 -9.36 0.37 -0.61
CA HIS A 119 -10.79 0.05 -0.67
C HIS A 119 -11.07 -0.89 -1.87
N ALA A 120 -10.55 -2.11 -1.85
CA ALA A 120 -10.61 -3.07 -2.95
C ALA A 120 -12.05 -3.37 -3.42
N GLU A 121 -13.03 -3.38 -2.49
CA GLU A 121 -14.43 -3.61 -2.81
C GLU A 121 -15.04 -2.53 -3.72
N ARG A 122 -14.42 -1.36 -3.85
CA ARG A 122 -14.82 -0.34 -4.81
C ARG A 122 -14.79 -0.85 -6.27
N PHE A 123 -13.95 -1.83 -6.54
CA PHE A 123 -13.76 -2.45 -7.86
C PHE A 123 -14.46 -3.81 -7.99
N ASN A 124 -15.15 -4.28 -6.95
CA ASN A 124 -15.93 -5.50 -6.99
C ASN A 124 -17.10 -5.35 -7.99
N PRO A 125 -17.23 -6.25 -8.99
CA PRO A 125 -18.30 -6.15 -9.98
C PRO A 125 -19.71 -6.11 -9.38
N ALA A 126 -19.96 -6.81 -8.29
CA ALA A 126 -21.25 -6.78 -7.60
C ALA A 126 -21.52 -5.41 -6.98
N VAL A 127 -20.53 -4.77 -6.37
CA VAL A 127 -20.65 -3.40 -5.82
C VAL A 127 -20.85 -2.39 -6.94
N ILE A 128 -20.12 -2.53 -8.06
CA ILE A 128 -20.28 -1.68 -9.24
C ILE A 128 -21.69 -1.83 -9.82
N ALA A 129 -22.21 -3.05 -9.95
CA ALA A 129 -23.56 -3.31 -10.42
C ALA A 129 -24.61 -2.70 -9.48
N MET A 130 -24.46 -2.89 -8.17
CA MET A 130 -25.34 -2.34 -7.14
C MET A 130 -25.44 -0.81 -7.22
N ARG A 131 -24.33 -0.11 -7.49
CA ARG A 131 -24.30 1.37 -7.60
C ARG A 131 -25.14 1.93 -8.74
N LYS A 132 -25.51 1.11 -9.74
CA LYS A 132 -26.41 1.50 -10.84
C LYS A 132 -27.88 1.56 -10.39
N HIS A 133 -28.21 1.03 -9.21
CA HIS A 133 -29.56 1.05 -8.66
C HIS A 133 -29.67 2.13 -7.58
N ALA A 134 -30.81 2.83 -7.54
CA ALA A 134 -31.11 3.81 -6.51
C ALA A 134 -31.44 3.09 -5.18
N ILE A 135 -30.42 2.67 -4.46
CA ILE A 135 -30.57 2.00 -3.18
C ILE A 135 -30.63 3.05 -2.07
N ARG A 136 -31.69 2.98 -1.26
CA ARG A 136 -31.80 3.74 0.00
C ARG A 136 -31.70 2.75 1.17
N PRO A 137 -30.49 2.45 1.65
CA PRO A 137 -30.32 1.51 2.76
C PRO A 137 -31.00 2.08 4.03
N LYS A 138 -31.78 1.26 4.73
CA LYS A 138 -32.36 1.61 6.02
C LYS A 138 -31.47 1.21 7.19
N PHE A 139 -30.56 0.24 6.95
CA PHE A 139 -29.58 -0.26 7.91
C PHE A 139 -28.27 -0.55 7.14
N ILE A 140 -27.15 -0.29 7.78
CA ILE A 140 -25.79 -0.59 7.33
C ILE A 140 -25.12 -1.40 8.42
#